data_fb70b09e4d09f92d141e50eb3125f5f0
#
_entry.id   fb70b09e4d09f92d141e50eb3125f5f0
#
_cell.length_a   1.000
_cell.length_b   1.000
_cell.length_c   1.000
_cell.angle_alpha   90.00
_cell.angle_beta   90.00
_cell.angle_gamma   90.00
#
_symmetry.space_group_name_H-M   'P 1'
#
loop_
_entity.id
_entity.type
_entity.pdbx_description
1 polymer ?
#
loop_
_entity_poly.entity_id
_entity_poly.type
_entity_poly.pdbx_seq_one_letter_code
_entity_poly.pdbx_strand_id
1 'polypeptide(L)'
;MEKLYYTDRYKKEFDAKVVDVIEREGKYLVELDQTAFFPGGGGQFCDRGTLNGIEVIDMLEENGKVYHIIEENLSENQVKGVIDWDRREDGMHQHFGQHVLSGCFFTKYNRNTCGFHLGEDISTVDIEGEFTDDMLLEVEKMANDVIRQNIHVDIFVPSKDELEDTWTRRKLPDTAEEIRIVRIGDLDTNACCGCHPEYTGELRILKIKRTEKCRNATRVEFLAGKRAVDYVLKRDAVMTSLCKHLSCNEENIEKCVKNIEEKCDEIIHQKNMLEDEVLDYRIKELVEKAEIIGDIKLIKAVFKDKDSRYLNKMVKKITENEKMAVMFLNEVGNRINVVFAYTEDIDGPSMSDILRGNISIIEGKGGGSRYSAQGGGVNNGKSDEFIEKSCKMFLAHFE
;
A
#
# COMPACT_ATOMS: atom_id res chain seq x y z
N MET A 1 -24.26 -35.55 -18.06
CA MET A 1 -24.58 -34.51 -17.05
C MET A 1 -25.07 -33.26 -17.73
N GLU A 2 -26.22 -32.73 -17.32
CA GLU A 2 -26.74 -31.46 -17.83
C GLU A 2 -26.10 -30.28 -17.09
N LYS A 3 -25.58 -29.28 -17.87
CA LYS A 3 -24.89 -28.11 -17.35
C LYS A 3 -25.89 -26.94 -17.18
N LEU A 4 -26.68 -26.96 -16.08
CA LEU A 4 -27.74 -25.97 -15.83
C LEU A 4 -27.22 -24.52 -15.76
N TYR A 5 -25.96 -24.32 -15.33
CA TYR A 5 -25.32 -23.00 -15.30
C TYR A 5 -25.15 -22.33 -16.68
N TYR A 6 -25.35 -23.08 -17.79
CA TYR A 6 -25.36 -22.52 -19.13
C TYR A 6 -26.79 -22.24 -19.63
N THR A 7 -27.77 -23.08 -19.21
CA THR A 7 -29.18 -22.92 -19.64
C THR A 7 -29.94 -21.94 -18.75
N ASP A 8 -29.64 -21.89 -17.46
CA ASP A 8 -30.19 -20.94 -16.49
C ASP A 8 -29.09 -20.43 -15.56
N ARG A 9 -28.41 -19.37 -15.97
CA ARG A 9 -27.27 -18.76 -15.26
C ARG A 9 -27.63 -18.19 -13.88
N TYR A 10 -28.94 -17.94 -13.63
CA TYR A 10 -29.45 -17.39 -12.36
C TYR A 10 -30.01 -18.43 -11.42
N LYS A 11 -29.91 -19.71 -11.78
CA LYS A 11 -30.40 -20.81 -10.95
C LYS A 11 -29.59 -20.93 -9.66
N LYS A 12 -30.24 -20.62 -8.55
CA LYS A 12 -29.65 -20.63 -7.20
C LYS A 12 -29.80 -21.98 -6.51
N GLU A 13 -30.88 -22.69 -6.81
CA GLU A 13 -31.20 -23.99 -6.21
C GLU A 13 -31.63 -24.96 -7.30
N PHE A 14 -31.31 -26.23 -7.13
CA PHE A 14 -31.72 -27.30 -8.05
C PHE A 14 -31.77 -28.63 -7.34
N ASP A 15 -32.56 -29.55 -7.86
CA ASP A 15 -32.56 -30.94 -7.43
C ASP A 15 -31.78 -31.77 -8.46
N ALA A 16 -31.05 -32.80 -7.99
CA ALA A 16 -30.27 -33.68 -8.85
C ALA A 16 -30.18 -35.09 -8.26
N LYS A 17 -29.82 -36.06 -9.11
CA LYS A 17 -29.52 -37.43 -8.69
C LYS A 17 -28.02 -37.60 -8.63
N VAL A 18 -27.57 -38.31 -7.58
CA VAL A 18 -26.18 -38.75 -7.46
C VAL A 18 -25.94 -39.87 -8.47
N VAL A 19 -24.96 -39.67 -9.34
CA VAL A 19 -24.55 -40.67 -10.36
C VAL A 19 -23.40 -41.50 -9.83
N ASP A 20 -22.43 -40.89 -9.18
CA ASP A 20 -21.25 -41.55 -8.62
C ASP A 20 -20.68 -40.76 -7.43
N VAL A 21 -20.04 -41.49 -6.49
CA VAL A 21 -19.32 -40.92 -5.35
C VAL A 21 -17.98 -41.61 -5.24
N ILE A 22 -16.90 -40.87 -5.42
CA ILE A 22 -15.54 -41.40 -5.36
C ILE A 22 -14.83 -40.81 -4.12
N GLU A 23 -14.35 -41.67 -3.23
CA GLU A 23 -13.49 -41.22 -2.14
C GLU A 23 -12.04 -41.08 -2.62
N ARG A 24 -11.47 -39.89 -2.42
CA ARG A 24 -10.10 -39.58 -2.81
C ARG A 24 -9.46 -38.62 -1.78
N GLU A 25 -8.37 -39.08 -1.16
CA GLU A 25 -7.58 -38.27 -0.21
C GLU A 25 -8.40 -37.73 0.98
N GLY A 26 -9.38 -38.54 1.47
CA GLY A 26 -10.24 -38.14 2.59
C GLY A 26 -11.34 -37.15 2.23
N LYS A 27 -11.58 -36.91 0.94
CA LYS A 27 -12.69 -36.13 0.40
C LYS A 27 -13.55 -36.97 -0.52
N TYR A 28 -14.78 -36.51 -0.75
CA TYR A 28 -15.73 -37.21 -1.62
C TYR A 28 -15.97 -36.34 -2.87
N LEU A 29 -15.78 -36.95 -4.05
CA LEU A 29 -16.05 -36.38 -5.35
C LEU A 29 -17.43 -36.90 -5.80
N VAL A 30 -18.41 -36.03 -5.82
CA VAL A 30 -19.80 -36.35 -6.15
C VAL A 30 -20.12 -35.93 -7.60
N GLU A 31 -20.43 -36.90 -8.46
CA GLU A 31 -20.96 -36.70 -9.79
C GLU A 31 -22.48 -36.66 -9.76
N LEU A 32 -23.12 -35.66 -10.37
CA LEU A 32 -24.55 -35.50 -10.45
C LEU A 32 -25.05 -35.68 -11.91
N ASP A 33 -26.32 -36.03 -12.10
CA ASP A 33 -26.95 -36.10 -13.42
C ASP A 33 -27.11 -34.69 -14.04
N GLN A 34 -27.28 -33.67 -13.22
CA GLN A 34 -27.32 -32.27 -13.60
C GLN A 34 -26.73 -31.35 -12.52
N THR A 35 -26.21 -30.21 -12.88
CA THR A 35 -25.68 -29.23 -11.92
C THR A 35 -25.81 -27.79 -12.36
N ALA A 36 -26.16 -26.91 -11.41
CA ALA A 36 -26.07 -25.47 -11.58
C ALA A 36 -24.77 -24.88 -11.04
N PHE A 37 -23.93 -25.68 -10.35
CA PHE A 37 -22.60 -25.25 -9.95
C PHE A 37 -21.67 -25.10 -11.16
N PHE A 38 -21.09 -23.92 -11.33
CA PHE A 38 -20.08 -23.69 -12.34
C PHE A 38 -18.72 -24.21 -11.85
N PRO A 39 -18.06 -25.10 -12.60
CA PRO A 39 -16.82 -25.75 -12.12
C PRO A 39 -15.59 -24.85 -12.18
N GLY A 40 -15.73 -23.63 -12.64
CA GLY A 40 -14.61 -22.75 -12.96
C GLY A 40 -14.23 -22.84 -14.43
N GLY A 41 -13.40 -21.92 -14.88
CA GLY A 41 -12.89 -21.88 -16.24
C GLY A 41 -12.93 -20.49 -16.85
N GLY A 42 -12.14 -20.29 -17.93
CA GLY A 42 -12.03 -18.96 -18.55
C GLY A 42 -11.50 -17.88 -17.60
N GLY A 43 -10.78 -18.27 -16.53
CA GLY A 43 -10.31 -17.37 -15.49
C GLY A 43 -11.31 -17.08 -14.38
N GLN A 44 -12.58 -17.47 -14.52
CA GLN A 44 -13.58 -17.39 -13.46
C GLN A 44 -13.39 -18.54 -12.47
N PHE A 45 -13.43 -18.26 -11.17
CA PHE A 45 -13.33 -19.27 -10.13
C PHE A 45 -14.61 -20.14 -10.07
N CYS A 46 -14.47 -21.35 -9.50
CA CYS A 46 -15.59 -22.25 -9.31
C CYS A 46 -16.58 -21.74 -8.25
N ASP A 47 -17.81 -22.21 -8.35
CA ASP A 47 -18.81 -21.98 -7.32
C ASP A 47 -18.53 -22.76 -6.04
N ARG A 48 -19.13 -22.28 -4.97
CA ARG A 48 -19.32 -22.97 -3.69
C ARG A 48 -20.80 -22.97 -3.33
N GLY A 49 -21.14 -23.71 -2.31
CA GLY A 49 -22.50 -23.83 -1.83
C GLY A 49 -22.71 -25.11 -1.05
N THR A 50 -23.88 -25.75 -1.15
CA THR A 50 -24.17 -26.97 -0.40
C THR A 50 -24.92 -28.00 -1.25
N LEU A 51 -24.70 -29.30 -0.93
CA LEU A 51 -25.52 -30.43 -1.37
C LEU A 51 -26.20 -31.04 -0.13
N ASN A 52 -27.50 -30.97 -0.01
CA ASN A 52 -28.28 -31.36 1.18
C ASN A 52 -27.73 -30.77 2.50
N GLY A 53 -27.17 -29.54 2.44
CA GLY A 53 -26.56 -28.83 3.58
C GLY A 53 -25.07 -29.16 3.81
N ILE A 54 -24.50 -30.15 3.13
CA ILE A 54 -23.06 -30.46 3.15
C ILE A 54 -22.34 -29.48 2.26
N GLU A 55 -21.27 -28.82 2.74
CA GLU A 55 -20.54 -27.80 2.02
C GLU A 55 -19.80 -28.38 0.80
N VAL A 56 -20.01 -27.74 -0.36
CA VAL A 56 -19.17 -27.94 -1.56
C VAL A 56 -18.00 -26.96 -1.50
N ILE A 57 -16.83 -27.51 -1.14
CA ILE A 57 -15.63 -26.72 -0.88
C ILE A 57 -14.87 -26.36 -2.15
N ASP A 58 -14.98 -27.19 -3.20
CA ASP A 58 -14.33 -27.01 -4.48
C ASP A 58 -15.01 -27.82 -5.58
N MET A 59 -14.62 -27.61 -6.83
CA MET A 59 -15.12 -28.32 -8.00
C MET A 59 -13.95 -28.86 -8.83
N LEU A 60 -14.15 -30.00 -9.47
CA LEU A 60 -13.17 -30.60 -10.39
C LEU A 60 -13.85 -30.99 -11.71
N GLU A 61 -13.30 -30.56 -12.82
CA GLU A 61 -13.68 -31.08 -14.13
C GLU A 61 -12.57 -31.99 -14.65
N GLU A 62 -12.88 -33.28 -14.80
CA GLU A 62 -11.97 -34.33 -15.26
C GLU A 62 -12.66 -35.24 -16.25
N ASN A 63 -12.05 -35.46 -17.44
CA ASN A 63 -12.58 -36.33 -18.51
C ASN A 63 -14.04 -35.99 -18.93
N GLY A 64 -14.37 -34.69 -18.98
CA GLY A 64 -15.70 -34.20 -19.34
C GLY A 64 -16.78 -34.38 -18.28
N LYS A 65 -16.40 -34.85 -17.08
CA LYS A 65 -17.27 -34.96 -15.92
C LYS A 65 -16.98 -33.84 -14.91
N VAL A 66 -18.00 -33.34 -14.25
CA VAL A 66 -17.89 -32.37 -13.17
C VAL A 66 -18.18 -33.02 -11.85
N TYR A 67 -17.24 -32.90 -10.91
CA TYR A 67 -17.34 -33.40 -9.57
C TYR A 67 -17.45 -32.28 -8.55
N HIS A 68 -18.37 -32.42 -7.59
CA HIS A 68 -18.51 -31.56 -6.43
C HIS A 68 -17.68 -32.16 -5.30
N ILE A 69 -16.72 -31.37 -4.78
CA ILE A 69 -15.82 -31.87 -3.70
C ILE A 69 -16.43 -31.47 -2.35
N ILE A 70 -16.71 -32.49 -1.53
CA ILE A 70 -17.25 -32.37 -0.17
C ILE A 70 -16.39 -33.14 0.83
N GLU A 71 -16.46 -32.76 2.10
CA GLU A 71 -15.66 -33.43 3.16
C GLU A 71 -16.43 -34.54 3.90
N GLU A 72 -17.76 -34.56 3.78
CA GLU A 72 -18.62 -35.54 4.41
C GLU A 72 -19.21 -36.52 3.37
N ASN A 73 -19.38 -37.77 3.74
CA ASN A 73 -19.99 -38.78 2.83
C ASN A 73 -21.46 -38.49 2.57
N LEU A 74 -21.83 -38.45 1.31
CA LEU A 74 -23.21 -38.30 0.87
C LEU A 74 -23.83 -39.69 0.67
N SER A 75 -24.78 -40.03 1.53
CA SER A 75 -25.47 -41.35 1.48
C SER A 75 -26.78 -41.35 0.69
N GLU A 76 -27.25 -40.20 0.28
CA GLU A 76 -28.54 -40.01 -0.39
C GLU A 76 -28.38 -40.03 -1.92
N ASN A 77 -29.34 -40.72 -2.59
CA ASN A 77 -29.36 -40.79 -4.07
C ASN A 77 -29.95 -39.54 -4.73
N GLN A 78 -30.60 -38.67 -3.96
CA GLN A 78 -31.15 -37.40 -4.43
C GLN A 78 -30.62 -36.28 -3.55
N VAL A 79 -30.26 -35.16 -4.19
CA VAL A 79 -29.69 -34.01 -3.51
C VAL A 79 -30.34 -32.74 -3.97
N LYS A 80 -30.49 -31.82 -3.03
CA LYS A 80 -30.79 -30.42 -3.29
C LYS A 80 -29.48 -29.62 -3.27
N GLY A 81 -29.09 -29.08 -4.42
CA GLY A 81 -27.95 -28.18 -4.53
C GLY A 81 -28.40 -26.74 -4.29
N VAL A 82 -27.62 -26.00 -3.48
CA VAL A 82 -27.81 -24.57 -3.22
C VAL A 82 -26.48 -23.86 -3.43
N ILE A 83 -26.47 -22.89 -4.34
CA ILE A 83 -25.26 -22.16 -4.72
C ILE A 83 -25.04 -20.98 -3.78
N ASP A 84 -23.79 -20.73 -3.36
CA ASP A 84 -23.38 -19.43 -2.81
C ASP A 84 -23.53 -18.36 -3.90
N TRP A 85 -24.68 -17.69 -3.86
CA TRP A 85 -25.03 -16.72 -4.90
C TRP A 85 -24.15 -15.47 -4.90
N ASP A 86 -23.74 -15.01 -3.72
CA ASP A 86 -22.86 -13.84 -3.61
C ASP A 86 -21.52 -14.11 -4.31
N ARG A 87 -20.97 -15.30 -4.14
CA ARG A 87 -19.76 -15.75 -4.82
C ARG A 87 -19.94 -15.92 -6.34
N ARG A 88 -21.07 -16.53 -6.76
CA ARG A 88 -21.40 -16.71 -8.19
C ARG A 88 -21.56 -15.37 -8.89
N GLU A 89 -22.37 -14.49 -8.36
CA GLU A 89 -22.66 -13.16 -8.93
C GLU A 89 -21.37 -12.34 -9.03
N ASP A 90 -20.56 -12.36 -7.98
CA ASP A 90 -19.27 -11.68 -7.96
C ASP A 90 -18.30 -12.22 -9.04
N GLY A 91 -18.08 -13.53 -9.11
CA GLY A 91 -17.26 -14.15 -10.15
C GLY A 91 -17.74 -13.82 -11.57
N MET A 92 -19.04 -13.87 -11.78
CA MET A 92 -19.68 -13.52 -13.04
C MET A 92 -19.47 -12.04 -13.41
N HIS A 93 -19.60 -11.14 -12.43
CA HIS A 93 -19.40 -9.71 -12.64
C HIS A 93 -17.94 -9.34 -12.90
N GLN A 94 -16.98 -9.94 -12.16
CA GLN A 94 -15.55 -9.68 -12.43
C GLN A 94 -15.18 -10.21 -13.81
N HIS A 95 -15.60 -11.43 -14.15
CA HIS A 95 -15.32 -12.03 -15.44
C HIS A 95 -15.91 -11.18 -16.60
N PHE A 96 -17.18 -10.81 -16.49
CA PHE A 96 -17.84 -10.00 -17.51
C PHE A 96 -17.29 -8.57 -17.57
N GLY A 97 -16.91 -7.98 -16.44
CA GLY A 97 -16.22 -6.70 -16.37
C GLY A 97 -14.90 -6.71 -17.15
N GLN A 98 -14.18 -7.84 -17.13
CA GLN A 98 -12.98 -8.03 -17.96
C GLN A 98 -13.29 -7.98 -19.45
N HIS A 99 -14.40 -8.61 -19.90
CA HIS A 99 -14.83 -8.54 -21.31
C HIS A 99 -15.13 -7.11 -21.73
N VAL A 100 -15.94 -6.38 -20.95
CA VAL A 100 -16.29 -4.99 -21.22
C VAL A 100 -15.03 -4.11 -21.27
N LEU A 101 -14.15 -4.24 -20.28
CA LEU A 101 -12.93 -3.43 -20.20
C LEU A 101 -11.99 -3.71 -21.39
N SER A 102 -11.78 -4.98 -21.72
CA SER A 102 -10.95 -5.40 -22.85
C SER A 102 -11.50 -4.94 -24.18
N GLY A 103 -12.82 -5.01 -24.36
CA GLY A 103 -13.50 -4.48 -25.55
C GLY A 103 -13.32 -2.97 -25.69
N CYS A 104 -13.42 -2.21 -24.60
CA CYS A 104 -13.18 -0.77 -24.60
C CYS A 104 -11.76 -0.40 -24.99
N PHE A 105 -10.74 -1.08 -24.44
CA PHE A 105 -9.35 -0.85 -24.84
C PHE A 105 -9.10 -1.17 -26.31
N PHE A 106 -9.67 -2.26 -26.79
CA PHE A 106 -9.54 -2.63 -28.20
C PHE A 106 -10.23 -1.61 -29.12
N THR A 107 -11.48 -1.26 -28.83
CA THR A 107 -12.26 -0.30 -29.64
C THR A 107 -11.62 1.08 -29.66
N LYS A 108 -11.13 1.58 -28.50
CA LYS A 108 -10.61 2.94 -28.38
C LYS A 108 -9.18 3.07 -28.90
N TYR A 109 -8.31 2.09 -28.59
CA TYR A 109 -6.87 2.18 -28.82
C TYR A 109 -6.31 1.06 -29.70
N ASN A 110 -7.14 0.12 -30.17
CA ASN A 110 -6.70 -1.07 -30.90
C ASN A 110 -5.61 -1.85 -30.13
N ARG A 111 -5.81 -2.05 -28.82
CA ARG A 111 -4.89 -2.76 -27.94
C ARG A 111 -5.51 -4.04 -27.42
N ASN A 112 -4.76 -5.13 -27.55
CA ASN A 112 -5.21 -6.46 -27.17
C ASN A 112 -4.95 -6.76 -25.69
N THR A 113 -5.73 -7.69 -25.17
CA THR A 113 -5.50 -8.29 -23.86
C THR A 113 -4.46 -9.39 -23.99
N CYS A 114 -3.35 -9.26 -23.23
CA CYS A 114 -2.29 -10.26 -23.16
C CYS A 114 -2.56 -11.33 -22.10
N GLY A 115 -3.28 -10.97 -21.04
CA GLY A 115 -3.59 -11.84 -19.92
C GLY A 115 -4.63 -11.22 -18.99
N PHE A 116 -5.16 -12.02 -18.10
CA PHE A 116 -6.02 -11.54 -17.00
C PHE A 116 -5.96 -12.52 -15.83
N HIS A 117 -6.31 -12.00 -14.65
CA HIS A 117 -6.46 -12.78 -13.42
C HIS A 117 -7.68 -12.29 -12.66
N LEU A 118 -8.58 -13.22 -12.33
CA LEU A 118 -9.82 -12.95 -11.61
C LEU A 118 -9.73 -13.65 -10.25
N GLY A 119 -9.24 -12.94 -9.24
CA GLY A 119 -9.12 -13.43 -7.87
C GLY A 119 -10.31 -13.02 -7.00
N GLU A 120 -10.35 -13.57 -5.80
CA GLU A 120 -11.42 -13.27 -4.82
C GLU A 120 -11.41 -11.80 -4.39
N ASP A 121 -10.23 -11.17 -4.29
CA ASP A 121 -10.10 -9.77 -3.87
C ASP A 121 -9.71 -8.82 -5.00
N ILE A 122 -8.95 -9.31 -5.98
CA ILE A 122 -8.31 -8.50 -7.02
C ILE A 122 -8.58 -9.10 -8.38
N SER A 123 -9.07 -8.28 -9.30
CA SER A 123 -9.21 -8.61 -10.72
C SER A 123 -8.26 -7.74 -11.52
N THR A 124 -7.47 -8.33 -12.40
CA THR A 124 -6.54 -7.63 -13.28
C THR A 124 -6.68 -8.05 -14.72
N VAL A 125 -6.41 -7.11 -15.63
CA VAL A 125 -6.25 -7.36 -17.06
C VAL A 125 -4.97 -6.71 -17.55
N ASP A 126 -4.17 -7.46 -18.31
CA ASP A 126 -2.92 -6.98 -18.92
C ASP A 126 -3.22 -6.57 -20.36
N ILE A 127 -3.08 -5.28 -20.67
CA ILE A 127 -3.35 -4.68 -21.99
C ILE A 127 -2.04 -4.25 -22.64
N GLU A 128 -1.86 -4.56 -23.91
CA GLU A 128 -0.69 -4.15 -24.70
C GLU A 128 -0.47 -2.64 -24.67
N GLY A 129 0.78 -2.23 -24.40
CA GLY A 129 1.20 -0.82 -24.45
C GLY A 129 1.18 -0.12 -23.11
N GLU A 130 1.40 1.19 -23.17
CA GLU A 130 1.42 2.09 -22.03
C GLU A 130 0.24 3.08 -22.15
N PHE A 131 -0.37 3.43 -21.03
CA PHE A 131 -1.53 4.31 -20.96
C PHE A 131 -1.30 5.41 -19.93
N THR A 132 -1.70 6.63 -20.28
CA THR A 132 -1.74 7.76 -19.34
C THR A 132 -3.02 7.69 -18.49
N ASP A 133 -3.04 8.45 -17.39
CA ASP A 133 -4.22 8.52 -16.52
C ASP A 133 -5.46 9.04 -17.27
N ASP A 134 -5.30 9.97 -18.21
CA ASP A 134 -6.38 10.46 -19.05
C ASP A 134 -6.94 9.38 -19.96
N MET A 135 -6.07 8.57 -20.59
CA MET A 135 -6.49 7.43 -21.43
C MET A 135 -7.24 6.39 -20.61
N LEU A 136 -6.79 6.10 -19.40
CA LEU A 136 -7.44 5.17 -18.48
C LEU A 136 -8.83 5.70 -18.06
N LEU A 137 -8.93 6.99 -17.77
CA LEU A 137 -10.21 7.64 -17.45
C LEU A 137 -11.20 7.60 -18.62
N GLU A 138 -10.72 7.78 -19.86
CA GLU A 138 -11.56 7.66 -21.06
C GLU A 138 -12.11 6.24 -21.23
N VAL A 139 -11.26 5.22 -21.03
CA VAL A 139 -11.68 3.81 -21.09
C VAL A 139 -12.68 3.48 -19.98
N GLU A 140 -12.43 3.95 -18.75
CA GLU A 140 -13.34 3.75 -17.63
C GLU A 140 -14.71 4.39 -17.90
N LYS A 141 -14.73 5.60 -18.43
CA LYS A 141 -15.98 6.28 -18.85
C LYS A 141 -16.72 5.48 -19.94
N MET A 142 -15.99 5.05 -20.98
CA MET A 142 -16.57 4.24 -22.06
C MET A 142 -17.15 2.92 -21.53
N ALA A 143 -16.47 2.22 -20.63
CA ALA A 143 -16.95 0.99 -20.00
C ALA A 143 -18.26 1.23 -19.22
N ASN A 144 -18.33 2.32 -18.45
CA ASN A 144 -19.54 2.68 -17.72
C ASN A 144 -20.68 3.17 -18.64
N ASP A 145 -20.37 3.77 -19.80
CA ASP A 145 -21.36 4.08 -20.81
C ASP A 145 -21.96 2.82 -21.46
N VAL A 146 -21.16 1.80 -21.72
CA VAL A 146 -21.61 0.47 -22.16
C VAL A 146 -22.52 -0.19 -21.12
N ILE A 147 -22.16 -0.12 -19.84
CA ILE A 147 -23.00 -0.61 -18.74
C ILE A 147 -24.34 0.13 -18.72
N ARG A 148 -24.33 1.45 -18.82
CA ARG A 148 -25.52 2.30 -18.82
C ARG A 148 -26.45 2.03 -20.01
N GLN A 149 -25.90 1.63 -21.17
CA GLN A 149 -26.68 1.28 -22.36
C GLN A 149 -27.51 0.00 -22.17
N ASN A 150 -27.19 -0.81 -21.16
CA ASN A 150 -27.89 -2.05 -20.82
C ASN A 150 -28.03 -3.00 -22.03
N ILE A 151 -26.92 -3.26 -22.71
CA ILE A 151 -26.85 -4.09 -23.91
C ILE A 151 -27.11 -5.54 -23.53
N HIS A 152 -27.94 -6.24 -24.30
CA HIS A 152 -28.15 -7.68 -24.18
C HIS A 152 -26.87 -8.44 -24.56
N VAL A 153 -26.54 -9.48 -23.79
CA VAL A 153 -25.38 -10.35 -24.01
C VAL A 153 -25.80 -11.61 -24.73
N ASP A 154 -25.47 -11.70 -26.01
CA ASP A 154 -25.75 -12.86 -26.80
C ASP A 154 -24.77 -13.99 -26.51
N ILE A 155 -25.31 -15.18 -26.22
CA ILE A 155 -24.53 -16.36 -25.98
C ILE A 155 -25.04 -17.47 -26.89
N PHE A 156 -24.18 -18.00 -27.76
CA PHE A 156 -24.56 -19.03 -28.71
C PHE A 156 -23.39 -19.95 -29.04
N VAL A 157 -23.73 -21.13 -29.55
CA VAL A 157 -22.78 -22.11 -30.09
C VAL A 157 -22.98 -22.16 -31.60
N PRO A 158 -22.11 -21.52 -32.39
CA PRO A 158 -22.24 -21.52 -33.85
C PRO A 158 -21.86 -22.89 -34.42
N SER A 159 -22.42 -23.23 -35.57
CA SER A 159 -21.93 -24.32 -36.40
C SER A 159 -20.50 -24.04 -36.89
N LYS A 160 -19.80 -25.07 -37.40
CA LYS A 160 -18.43 -24.88 -37.90
C LYS A 160 -18.35 -23.84 -39.04
N ASP A 161 -19.32 -23.85 -39.93
CA ASP A 161 -19.34 -22.90 -41.04
C ASP A 161 -19.60 -21.46 -40.56
N GLU A 162 -20.54 -21.29 -39.60
CA GLU A 162 -20.83 -19.99 -39.00
C GLU A 162 -19.66 -19.47 -38.15
N LEU A 163 -18.87 -20.38 -37.56
CA LEU A 163 -17.70 -20.03 -36.74
C LEU A 163 -16.57 -19.41 -37.57
N GLU A 164 -16.37 -19.90 -38.83
CA GLU A 164 -15.39 -19.35 -39.77
C GLU A 164 -15.74 -17.90 -40.17
N ASP A 165 -17.04 -17.59 -40.28
CA ASP A 165 -17.53 -16.24 -40.61
C ASP A 165 -17.70 -15.33 -39.38
N THR A 166 -17.58 -15.88 -38.15
CA THR A 166 -17.75 -15.11 -36.92
C THR A 166 -16.46 -14.37 -36.59
N TRP A 167 -16.51 -13.03 -36.68
CA TRP A 167 -15.41 -12.20 -36.18
C TRP A 167 -15.26 -12.34 -34.67
N THR A 168 -14.05 -12.55 -34.20
CA THR A 168 -13.72 -12.55 -32.78
C THR A 168 -12.50 -11.66 -32.50
N ARG A 169 -12.51 -10.92 -31.41
CA ARG A 169 -11.40 -10.04 -31.01
C ARG A 169 -10.12 -10.84 -30.74
N ARG A 170 -10.21 -12.03 -30.19
CA ARG A 170 -9.09 -12.93 -29.93
C ARG A 170 -9.16 -14.14 -30.85
N LYS A 171 -8.00 -14.70 -31.16
CA LYS A 171 -7.94 -15.96 -31.92
C LYS A 171 -8.75 -17.06 -31.19
N LEU A 172 -9.52 -17.80 -31.94
CA LEU A 172 -10.28 -18.94 -31.40
C LEU A 172 -9.34 -20.02 -30.84
N PRO A 173 -9.73 -20.72 -29.76
CA PRO A 173 -8.97 -21.85 -29.25
C PRO A 173 -8.93 -23.00 -30.28
N ASP A 174 -7.80 -23.69 -30.34
CA ASP A 174 -7.67 -24.92 -31.12
C ASP A 174 -8.19 -26.09 -30.27
N THR A 175 -9.45 -26.41 -30.42
CA THR A 175 -10.12 -27.47 -29.65
C THR A 175 -11.07 -28.27 -30.54
N ALA A 176 -11.28 -29.55 -30.18
CA ALA A 176 -12.29 -30.39 -30.80
C ALA A 176 -13.69 -30.22 -30.18
N GLU A 177 -13.80 -29.51 -29.05
CA GLU A 177 -15.05 -29.24 -28.35
C GLU A 177 -15.83 -28.13 -29.02
N GLU A 178 -17.15 -28.07 -28.74
CA GLU A 178 -18.00 -26.97 -29.19
C GLU A 178 -17.56 -25.65 -28.59
N ILE A 179 -17.39 -24.65 -29.47
CA ILE A 179 -16.95 -23.30 -29.08
C ILE A 179 -18.18 -22.44 -28.78
N ARG A 180 -18.32 -22.03 -27.53
CA ARG A 180 -19.35 -21.11 -27.06
C ARG A 180 -18.86 -19.67 -27.27
N ILE A 181 -19.62 -18.88 -27.98
CA ILE A 181 -19.35 -17.46 -28.27
C ILE A 181 -20.19 -16.57 -27.36
N VAL A 182 -19.55 -15.53 -26.84
CA VAL A 182 -20.17 -14.45 -26.07
C VAL A 182 -19.98 -13.15 -26.85
N ARG A 183 -21.09 -12.45 -27.12
CA ARG A 183 -21.12 -11.17 -27.85
C ARG A 183 -21.78 -10.09 -27.02
N ILE A 184 -21.16 -8.94 -26.97
CA ILE A 184 -21.62 -7.72 -26.30
C ILE A 184 -21.85 -6.65 -27.39
N GLY A 185 -22.98 -6.69 -28.07
CA GLY A 185 -23.23 -5.81 -29.21
C GLY A 185 -22.05 -5.75 -30.19
N ASP A 186 -21.60 -4.55 -30.52
CA ASP A 186 -20.43 -4.31 -31.38
C ASP A 186 -19.13 -4.15 -30.59
N LEU A 187 -19.16 -4.24 -29.24
CA LEU A 187 -18.01 -3.98 -28.39
C LEU A 187 -17.04 -5.16 -28.34
N ASP A 188 -17.55 -6.36 -28.11
CA ASP A 188 -16.72 -7.56 -27.91
C ASP A 188 -17.43 -8.81 -28.42
N THR A 189 -16.68 -9.67 -29.09
CA THR A 189 -17.12 -11.02 -29.46
C THR A 189 -15.94 -11.96 -29.25
N ASN A 190 -16.11 -12.97 -28.38
CA ASN A 190 -15.04 -13.91 -28.06
C ASN A 190 -15.58 -15.30 -27.71
N ALA A 191 -14.74 -16.31 -27.91
CA ALA A 191 -14.94 -17.62 -27.32
C ALA A 191 -14.78 -17.54 -25.79
N CYS A 192 -15.77 -17.98 -25.04
CA CYS A 192 -15.71 -17.98 -23.58
C CYS A 192 -16.62 -19.04 -22.95
N CYS A 193 -16.07 -19.79 -21.98
CA CYS A 193 -16.77 -20.80 -21.20
C CYS A 193 -17.33 -20.26 -19.87
N GLY A 194 -17.02 -19.03 -19.46
CA GLY A 194 -17.49 -18.46 -18.20
C GLY A 194 -19.00 -18.20 -18.14
N CYS A 195 -19.50 -17.95 -16.95
CA CYS A 195 -20.85 -17.46 -16.75
C CYS A 195 -20.90 -15.93 -16.95
N HIS A 196 -21.92 -15.44 -17.64
CA HIS A 196 -22.09 -14.02 -17.96
C HIS A 196 -23.50 -13.56 -17.58
N PRO A 197 -23.68 -12.30 -17.18
CA PRO A 197 -25.01 -11.72 -16.99
C PRO A 197 -25.78 -11.62 -18.31
N GLU A 198 -27.06 -11.40 -18.24
CA GLU A 198 -27.90 -11.23 -19.42
C GLU A 198 -27.80 -9.85 -20.07
N TYR A 199 -27.51 -8.84 -19.24
CA TYR A 199 -27.37 -7.47 -19.67
C TYR A 199 -26.14 -6.80 -19.07
N THR A 200 -25.53 -5.88 -19.82
CA THR A 200 -24.36 -5.12 -19.31
C THR A 200 -24.68 -4.29 -18.07
N GLY A 201 -25.94 -3.84 -17.91
CA GLY A 201 -26.41 -3.06 -16.77
C GLY A 201 -26.30 -3.75 -15.41
N GLU A 202 -26.23 -5.09 -15.39
CA GLU A 202 -26.07 -5.86 -14.16
C GLU A 202 -24.72 -5.60 -13.47
N LEU A 203 -23.69 -5.18 -14.21
CA LEU A 203 -22.42 -4.75 -13.63
C LEU A 203 -22.55 -3.50 -12.76
N ARG A 204 -23.63 -2.73 -12.89
CA ARG A 204 -23.88 -1.47 -12.16
C ARG A 204 -22.81 -0.42 -12.43
N ILE A 205 -21.55 -0.70 -12.08
CA ILE A 205 -20.37 0.15 -12.29
C ILE A 205 -19.12 -0.70 -12.48
N LEU A 206 -18.18 -0.19 -13.28
CA LEU A 206 -16.81 -0.68 -13.39
C LEU A 206 -15.86 0.42 -12.94
N LYS A 207 -14.88 0.08 -12.10
CA LYS A 207 -13.88 1.02 -11.58
C LYS A 207 -12.48 0.51 -11.81
N ILE A 208 -11.63 1.30 -12.48
CA ILE A 208 -10.19 1.09 -12.53
C ILE A 208 -9.61 1.61 -11.21
N LYS A 209 -8.88 0.75 -10.48
CA LYS A 209 -8.28 1.12 -9.18
C LYS A 209 -6.89 1.72 -9.33
N ARG A 210 -6.02 1.01 -10.03
CA ARG A 210 -4.64 1.37 -10.27
C ARG A 210 -4.08 0.62 -11.46
N THR A 211 -2.94 1.07 -11.94
CA THR A 211 -2.19 0.39 -13.00
C THR A 211 -0.75 0.19 -12.59
N GLU A 212 -0.11 -0.81 -13.18
CA GLU A 212 1.32 -1.06 -13.06
C GLU A 212 1.90 -1.51 -14.40
N LYS A 213 3.16 -1.19 -14.65
CA LYS A 213 3.85 -1.65 -15.85
C LYS A 213 4.18 -3.13 -15.73
N CYS A 214 3.81 -3.93 -16.73
CA CYS A 214 4.06 -5.37 -16.79
C CYS A 214 4.70 -5.74 -18.14
N ARG A 215 6.04 -5.80 -18.21
CA ARG A 215 6.79 -6.05 -19.45
C ARG A 215 6.42 -5.02 -20.54
N ASN A 216 5.80 -5.48 -21.65
CA ASN A 216 5.33 -4.63 -22.76
C ASN A 216 3.84 -4.29 -22.68
N ALA A 217 3.23 -4.46 -21.52
CA ALA A 217 1.82 -4.25 -21.25
C ALA A 217 1.62 -3.38 -20.00
N THR A 218 0.43 -2.84 -19.84
CA THR A 218 -0.05 -2.24 -18.62
C THR A 218 -1.01 -3.20 -17.94
N ARG A 219 -0.72 -3.58 -16.71
CA ARG A 219 -1.63 -4.30 -15.84
C ARG A 219 -2.62 -3.32 -15.23
N VAL A 220 -3.88 -3.54 -15.49
CA VAL A 220 -5.00 -2.72 -14.99
C VAL A 220 -5.73 -3.51 -13.91
N GLU A 221 -5.67 -3.06 -12.66
CA GLU A 221 -6.50 -3.57 -11.56
C GLU A 221 -7.85 -2.90 -11.62
N PHE A 222 -8.92 -3.68 -11.65
CA PHE A 222 -10.28 -3.19 -11.77
C PHE A 222 -11.24 -3.93 -10.82
N LEU A 223 -12.41 -3.33 -10.62
CA LEU A 223 -13.54 -3.89 -9.91
C LEU A 223 -14.80 -3.68 -10.77
N ALA A 224 -15.72 -4.65 -10.72
CA ALA A 224 -17.02 -4.56 -11.35
C ALA A 224 -18.13 -5.01 -10.38
N GLY A 225 -19.37 -4.65 -10.66
CA GLY A 225 -20.51 -5.09 -9.86
C GLY A 225 -20.46 -4.59 -8.42
N LYS A 226 -20.89 -5.45 -7.50
CA LYS A 226 -20.96 -5.14 -6.06
C LYS A 226 -19.62 -4.65 -5.51
N ARG A 227 -18.50 -5.28 -5.89
CA ARG A 227 -17.16 -4.84 -5.42
C ARG A 227 -16.88 -3.39 -5.78
N ALA A 228 -17.21 -2.98 -6.99
CA ALA A 228 -17.00 -1.60 -7.44
C ALA A 228 -17.89 -0.62 -6.68
N VAL A 229 -19.17 -0.97 -6.47
CA VAL A 229 -20.11 -0.17 -5.68
C VAL A 229 -19.59 0.00 -4.25
N ASP A 230 -19.26 -1.09 -3.56
CA ASP A 230 -18.78 -1.07 -2.18
C ASP A 230 -17.47 -0.24 -2.05
N TYR A 231 -16.59 -0.37 -3.05
CA TYR A 231 -15.36 0.42 -3.10
C TYR A 231 -15.61 1.92 -3.24
N VAL A 232 -16.53 2.33 -4.14
CA VAL A 232 -16.86 3.75 -4.34
C VAL A 232 -17.53 4.32 -3.10
N LEU A 233 -18.49 3.60 -2.49
CA LEU A 233 -19.17 4.04 -1.26
C LEU A 233 -18.18 4.20 -0.09
N LYS A 234 -17.23 3.27 0.04
CA LYS A 234 -16.19 3.38 1.07
C LYS A 234 -15.27 4.59 0.85
N ARG A 235 -14.92 4.89 -0.40
CA ARG A 235 -14.12 6.09 -0.74
C ARG A 235 -14.88 7.37 -0.47
N ASP A 236 -16.15 7.43 -0.81
CA ASP A 236 -17.02 8.57 -0.52
C ASP A 236 -17.12 8.84 0.98
N ALA A 237 -17.31 7.81 1.80
CA ALA A 237 -17.33 7.93 3.25
C ALA A 237 -16.00 8.49 3.81
N VAL A 238 -14.85 8.05 3.28
CA VAL A 238 -13.53 8.58 3.66
C VAL A 238 -13.40 10.03 3.25
N MET A 239 -13.82 10.39 2.02
CA MET A 239 -13.80 11.75 1.51
C MET A 239 -14.67 12.68 2.35
N THR A 240 -15.90 12.28 2.66
CA THR A 240 -16.80 12.99 3.55
C THR A 240 -16.19 13.23 4.94
N SER A 241 -15.53 12.20 5.51
CA SER A 241 -14.84 12.33 6.79
C SER A 241 -13.68 13.32 6.72
N LEU A 242 -12.90 13.28 5.65
CA LEU A 242 -11.78 14.20 5.41
C LEU A 242 -12.26 15.66 5.28
N CYS A 243 -13.33 15.89 4.52
CA CYS A 243 -13.96 17.20 4.38
C CYS A 243 -14.42 17.76 5.74
N LYS A 244 -15.05 16.93 6.59
CA LYS A 244 -15.44 17.33 7.94
C LYS A 244 -14.25 17.67 8.81
N HIS A 245 -13.18 16.85 8.76
CA HIS A 245 -11.97 17.08 9.55
C HIS A 245 -11.26 18.38 9.15
N LEU A 246 -11.16 18.65 7.84
CA LEU A 246 -10.53 19.85 7.29
C LEU A 246 -11.46 21.07 7.27
N SER A 247 -12.74 20.91 7.62
CA SER A 247 -13.76 21.96 7.55
C SER A 247 -13.85 22.63 6.18
N CYS A 248 -13.81 21.81 5.12
CA CYS A 248 -13.89 22.26 3.71
C CYS A 248 -14.83 21.37 2.88
N ASN A 249 -15.15 21.80 1.68
CA ASN A 249 -15.82 20.95 0.67
C ASN A 249 -14.79 20.18 -0.18
N GLU A 250 -15.24 19.20 -0.93
CA GLU A 250 -14.40 18.30 -1.75
C GLU A 250 -13.51 19.06 -2.73
N GLU A 251 -14.04 20.09 -3.37
CA GLU A 251 -13.32 20.91 -4.36
C GLU A 251 -12.13 21.67 -3.77
N ASN A 252 -12.14 21.90 -2.47
CA ASN A 252 -11.12 22.68 -1.74
C ASN A 252 -10.14 21.84 -0.91
N ILE A 253 -10.25 20.51 -0.92
CA ILE A 253 -9.39 19.64 -0.10
C ILE A 253 -7.90 19.88 -0.37
N GLU A 254 -7.51 19.88 -1.64
CA GLU A 254 -6.10 20.09 -2.03
C GLU A 254 -5.58 21.44 -1.54
N LYS A 255 -6.40 22.49 -1.67
CA LYS A 255 -6.07 23.83 -1.17
C LYS A 255 -5.95 23.85 0.35
N CYS A 256 -6.84 23.15 1.07
CA CYS A 256 -6.78 23.07 2.52
C CYS A 256 -5.54 22.34 3.00
N VAL A 257 -5.15 21.22 2.35
CA VAL A 257 -3.91 20.50 2.65
C VAL A 257 -2.71 21.41 2.43
N LYS A 258 -2.62 22.07 1.28
CA LYS A 258 -1.53 23.00 0.97
C LYS A 258 -1.42 24.15 1.98
N ASN A 259 -2.54 24.73 2.39
CA ASN A 259 -2.54 25.78 3.41
C ASN A 259 -2.04 25.29 4.79
N ILE A 260 -2.31 24.02 5.13
CA ILE A 260 -1.80 23.40 6.36
C ILE A 260 -0.29 23.19 6.25
N GLU A 261 0.21 22.70 5.14
CA GLU A 261 1.65 22.54 4.87
C GLU A 261 2.38 23.89 4.98
N GLU A 262 1.89 24.94 4.32
CA GLU A 262 2.45 26.30 4.38
C GLU A 262 2.48 26.84 5.82
N LYS A 263 1.39 26.65 6.59
CA LYS A 263 1.35 27.07 8.00
C LYS A 263 2.31 26.26 8.88
N CYS A 264 2.46 24.97 8.64
CA CYS A 264 3.45 24.16 9.35
C CYS A 264 4.86 24.68 9.12
N ASP A 265 5.22 25.01 7.88
CA ASP A 265 6.52 25.56 7.53
C ASP A 265 6.76 26.93 8.18
N GLU A 266 5.76 27.81 8.18
CA GLU A 266 5.81 29.08 8.89
C GLU A 266 6.04 28.90 10.40
N ILE A 267 5.31 28.00 11.04
CA ILE A 267 5.45 27.71 12.48
C ILE A 267 6.84 27.14 12.80
N ILE A 268 7.36 26.25 11.95
CA ILE A 268 8.71 25.71 12.11
C ILE A 268 9.75 26.83 11.98
N HIS A 269 9.58 27.72 11.01
CA HIS A 269 10.47 28.89 10.84
C HIS A 269 10.43 29.80 12.07
N GLN A 270 9.25 30.18 12.55
CA GLN A 270 9.07 31.02 13.74
C GLN A 270 9.68 30.36 15.00
N LYS A 271 9.45 29.04 15.17
CA LYS A 271 10.07 28.28 16.26
C LYS A 271 11.58 28.37 16.21
N ASN A 272 12.18 28.16 15.03
CA ASN A 272 13.65 28.21 14.88
C ASN A 272 14.19 29.62 15.18
N MET A 273 13.51 30.68 14.75
CA MET A 273 13.88 32.06 15.07
C MET A 273 13.84 32.34 16.57
N LEU A 274 12.76 31.91 17.25
CA LEU A 274 12.64 32.06 18.69
C LEU A 274 13.69 31.24 19.45
N GLU A 275 13.98 30.02 18.99
CA GLU A 275 15.06 29.21 19.59
C GLU A 275 16.42 29.90 19.43
N ASP A 276 16.68 30.59 18.32
CA ASP A 276 17.91 31.35 18.11
C ASP A 276 17.99 32.58 19.01
N GLU A 277 16.90 33.30 19.16
CA GLU A 277 16.83 34.45 20.07
C GLU A 277 17.08 34.02 21.54
N VAL A 278 16.40 32.98 21.97
CA VAL A 278 16.61 32.41 23.34
C VAL A 278 18.05 31.94 23.50
N LEU A 279 18.65 31.34 22.47
CA LEU A 279 20.05 30.90 22.49
C LEU A 279 20.99 32.10 22.70
N ASP A 280 20.76 33.21 21.99
CA ASP A 280 21.57 34.43 22.10
C ASP A 280 21.50 35.06 23.49
N TYR A 281 20.30 35.11 24.10
CA TYR A 281 20.15 35.54 25.50
C TYR A 281 20.88 34.61 26.47
N ARG A 282 20.81 33.31 26.24
CA ARG A 282 21.50 32.32 27.09
C ARG A 282 23.04 32.42 26.97
N ILE A 283 23.52 32.67 25.77
CA ILE A 283 24.96 32.91 25.53
C ILE A 283 25.43 34.14 26.29
N LYS A 284 24.67 35.26 26.21
CA LYS A 284 25.01 36.50 26.95
C LYS A 284 25.11 36.24 28.46
N GLU A 285 24.11 35.54 29.01
CA GLU A 285 24.11 35.17 30.45
C GLU A 285 25.32 34.32 30.82
N LEU A 286 25.72 33.36 30.00
CA LEU A 286 26.86 32.50 30.21
C LEU A 286 28.18 33.26 30.10
N VAL A 287 28.32 34.16 29.14
CA VAL A 287 29.49 35.02 28.93
C VAL A 287 29.69 35.98 30.12
N GLU A 288 28.60 36.55 30.68
CA GLU A 288 28.63 37.42 31.85
C GLU A 288 29.12 36.67 33.11
N LYS A 289 28.86 35.37 33.19
CA LYS A 289 29.28 34.49 34.30
C LYS A 289 30.60 33.77 34.04
N ALA A 290 31.27 34.07 32.92
CA ALA A 290 32.51 33.41 32.56
C ALA A 290 33.63 33.70 33.58
N GLU A 291 34.45 32.72 33.83
CA GLU A 291 35.70 32.86 34.59
C GLU A 291 36.75 33.54 33.72
N ILE A 292 37.36 34.62 34.24
CA ILE A 292 38.35 35.42 33.49
C ILE A 292 39.78 34.96 33.89
N ILE A 293 40.57 34.57 32.90
CA ILE A 293 41.94 34.09 33.06
C ILE A 293 42.83 34.94 32.13
N GLY A 294 43.44 35.98 32.66
CA GLY A 294 44.11 36.95 31.83
C GLY A 294 43.15 37.66 30.87
N ASP A 295 43.28 37.40 29.57
CA ASP A 295 42.39 37.89 28.53
C ASP A 295 41.38 36.82 28.01
N ILE A 296 41.42 35.59 28.57
CA ILE A 296 40.59 34.49 28.18
C ILE A 296 39.33 34.43 29.05
N LYS A 297 38.16 34.18 28.45
CA LYS A 297 36.88 33.89 29.14
C LYS A 297 36.58 32.41 29.06
N LEU A 298 36.61 31.71 30.18
CA LEU A 298 36.24 30.30 30.30
C LEU A 298 34.81 30.17 30.78
N ILE A 299 33.98 29.53 29.97
CA ILE A 299 32.58 29.26 30.25
C ILE A 299 32.42 27.76 30.55
N LYS A 300 32.01 27.46 31.79
CA LYS A 300 31.65 26.10 32.21
C LYS A 300 30.15 26.01 32.48
N ALA A 301 29.47 24.99 31.94
CA ALA A 301 28.04 24.78 32.18
C ALA A 301 27.62 23.30 32.09
N VAL A 302 26.73 22.93 32.99
CA VAL A 302 26.04 21.65 32.97
C VAL A 302 24.60 21.91 32.53
N PHE A 303 24.19 21.28 31.43
CA PHE A 303 22.84 21.33 30.89
C PHE A 303 22.10 20.03 31.21
N LYS A 304 20.78 20.06 31.17
CA LYS A 304 19.91 18.87 31.32
C LYS A 304 18.96 18.78 30.11
N ASP A 305 18.89 17.58 29.52
CA ASP A 305 17.96 17.22 28.46
C ASP A 305 17.95 18.20 27.26
N LYS A 306 19.14 18.72 26.89
CA LYS A 306 19.28 19.55 25.69
C LYS A 306 19.64 18.70 24.47
N ASP A 307 19.15 19.12 23.28
CA ASP A 307 19.58 18.54 22.01
C ASP A 307 21.07 18.81 21.76
N SER A 308 21.79 17.83 21.26
CA SER A 308 23.19 17.98 20.88
C SER A 308 23.42 19.07 19.83
N ARG A 309 22.44 19.27 18.93
CA ARG A 309 22.48 20.36 17.93
C ARG A 309 22.43 21.73 18.58
N TYR A 310 21.60 21.89 19.61
CA TYR A 310 21.49 23.11 20.40
C TYR A 310 22.83 23.48 21.04
N LEU A 311 23.49 22.51 21.70
CA LEU A 311 24.78 22.72 22.33
C LEU A 311 25.88 23.04 21.32
N ASN A 312 25.96 22.31 20.21
CA ASN A 312 26.94 22.57 19.16
C ASN A 312 26.75 23.97 18.54
N LYS A 313 25.49 24.40 18.36
CA LYS A 313 25.18 25.76 17.87
C LYS A 313 25.61 26.83 18.89
N MET A 314 25.39 26.57 20.18
CA MET A 314 25.85 27.46 21.27
C MET A 314 27.36 27.57 21.29
N VAL A 315 28.07 26.44 21.27
CA VAL A 315 29.54 26.41 21.23
C VAL A 315 30.04 27.19 20.04
N LYS A 316 29.54 26.94 18.86
CA LYS A 316 29.92 27.66 17.62
C LYS A 316 29.76 29.17 17.77
N LYS A 317 28.57 29.65 18.21
CA LYS A 317 28.31 31.08 18.39
C LYS A 317 29.22 31.72 19.44
N ILE A 318 29.57 31.01 20.52
CA ILE A 318 30.50 31.51 21.56
C ILE A 318 31.92 31.63 20.98
N THR A 319 32.38 30.60 20.26
CA THR A 319 33.72 30.57 19.68
C THR A 319 33.87 31.38 18.39
N GLU A 320 32.85 32.07 17.91
CA GLU A 320 32.95 33.14 16.92
C GLU A 320 33.56 34.46 17.51
N ASN A 321 33.58 34.59 18.84
CA ASN A 321 34.23 35.73 19.53
C ASN A 321 35.63 35.34 19.94
N GLU A 322 36.54 36.32 20.03
CA GLU A 322 37.94 36.13 20.40
C GLU A 322 38.08 35.76 21.86
N LYS A 323 39.15 34.96 22.17
CA LYS A 323 39.56 34.61 23.53
C LYS A 323 38.48 33.89 24.35
N MET A 324 37.73 33.01 23.72
CA MET A 324 36.66 32.26 24.36
C MET A 324 37.02 30.77 24.51
N ALA A 325 36.77 30.22 25.69
CA ALA A 325 36.84 28.78 25.94
C ALA A 325 35.55 28.28 26.57
N VAL A 326 35.07 27.10 26.14
CA VAL A 326 33.83 26.49 26.65
C VAL A 326 34.06 25.06 27.07
N MET A 327 33.49 24.69 28.21
CA MET A 327 33.44 23.33 28.72
C MET A 327 32.01 23.00 29.10
N PHE A 328 31.30 22.34 28.18
CA PHE A 328 29.86 22.02 28.31
C PHE A 328 29.67 20.55 28.54
N LEU A 329 28.77 20.25 29.46
CA LEU A 329 28.28 18.93 29.77
C LEU A 329 26.78 18.92 29.70
N ASN A 330 26.19 17.88 29.11
CA ASN A 330 24.76 17.72 29.00
C ASN A 330 24.32 16.36 29.50
N GLU A 331 23.53 16.36 30.55
CA GLU A 331 22.88 15.17 31.12
C GLU A 331 21.62 14.88 30.39
N VAL A 332 21.53 13.69 29.76
CA VAL A 332 20.34 13.23 29.02
C VAL A 332 19.97 11.83 29.52
N GLY A 333 19.01 11.76 30.43
CA GLY A 333 18.64 10.52 31.10
C GLY A 333 19.86 9.89 31.79
N ASN A 334 20.24 8.68 31.37
CA ASN A 334 21.39 7.94 31.93
C ASN A 334 22.72 8.19 31.16
N ARG A 335 22.76 9.19 30.28
CA ARG A 335 23.94 9.52 29.48
C ARG A 335 24.39 10.95 29.71
N ILE A 336 25.70 11.17 29.53
CA ILE A 336 26.32 12.47 29.51
C ILE A 336 26.96 12.68 28.15
N ASN A 337 26.72 13.85 27.54
CA ASN A 337 27.42 14.35 26.39
C ASN A 337 28.32 15.50 26.80
N VAL A 338 29.53 15.53 26.28
CA VAL A 338 30.56 16.53 26.61
C VAL A 338 31.01 17.23 25.34
N VAL A 339 31.13 18.57 25.40
CA VAL A 339 31.70 19.39 24.33
C VAL A 339 32.64 20.42 24.94
N PHE A 340 33.91 20.33 24.58
CA PHE A 340 34.96 21.27 24.94
C PHE A 340 35.46 21.96 23.70
N ALA A 341 35.64 23.27 23.73
CA ALA A 341 36.20 24.02 22.62
C ALA A 341 36.84 25.31 23.10
N TYR A 342 37.80 25.83 22.35
CA TYR A 342 38.30 27.20 22.47
C TYR A 342 38.66 27.77 21.10
N THR A 343 38.78 29.10 21.04
CA THR A 343 39.11 29.87 19.84
C THR A 343 40.58 29.74 19.47
N GLU A 344 40.92 29.71 18.18
CA GLU A 344 42.29 29.45 17.69
C GLU A 344 43.34 30.52 18.11
N ASP A 345 42.89 31.68 18.56
CA ASP A 345 43.73 32.77 19.10
C ASP A 345 44.17 32.55 20.55
N ILE A 346 43.79 31.45 21.18
CA ILE A 346 44.26 31.00 22.48
C ILE A 346 45.39 29.98 22.28
N ASP A 347 46.58 30.29 22.81
CA ASP A 347 47.64 29.27 22.91
C ASP A 347 47.45 28.41 24.16
N GLY A 348 46.49 27.49 24.04
CA GLY A 348 46.04 26.62 25.15
C GLY A 348 46.40 25.15 24.98
N PRO A 349 46.13 24.35 25.98
CA PRO A 349 46.37 22.90 25.97
C PRO A 349 45.36 22.20 25.01
N SER A 350 45.70 20.99 24.56
CA SER A 350 44.82 20.21 23.70
C SER A 350 43.53 19.82 24.44
N MET A 351 42.34 20.26 23.91
CA MET A 351 41.02 19.88 24.44
C MET A 351 40.79 18.37 24.35
N SER A 352 41.40 17.73 23.35
CA SER A 352 41.36 16.26 23.24
C SER A 352 42.10 15.58 24.37
N ASP A 353 43.24 16.12 24.83
CA ASP A 353 44.03 15.53 25.91
C ASP A 353 43.37 15.79 27.26
N ILE A 354 42.80 16.98 27.48
CA ILE A 354 41.99 17.29 28.66
C ILE A 354 40.81 16.32 28.78
N LEU A 355 40.10 16.14 27.70
CA LEU A 355 38.94 15.23 27.67
C LEU A 355 39.41 13.80 27.99
N ARG A 356 40.41 13.29 27.29
CA ARG A 356 40.93 11.92 27.49
C ARG A 356 41.47 11.69 28.90
N GLY A 357 42.10 12.70 29.50
CA GLY A 357 42.64 12.61 30.87
C GLY A 357 41.56 12.46 31.94
N ASN A 358 40.34 12.94 31.69
CA ASN A 358 39.28 12.98 32.68
C ASN A 358 38.05 12.11 32.31
N ILE A 359 37.89 11.64 31.06
CA ILE A 359 36.67 10.99 30.58
C ILE A 359 36.32 9.69 31.33
N SER A 360 37.30 9.06 31.96
CA SER A 360 37.09 7.86 32.79
C SER A 360 36.24 8.13 34.04
N ILE A 361 36.17 9.39 34.54
CA ILE A 361 35.32 9.79 35.68
C ILE A 361 33.84 9.50 35.40
N ILE A 362 33.45 9.70 34.15
CA ILE A 362 32.07 9.45 33.67
C ILE A 362 31.98 8.15 32.88
N GLU A 363 32.93 7.23 33.01
CA GLU A 363 32.94 5.93 32.31
C GLU A 363 32.75 6.10 30.79
N GLY A 364 33.34 7.14 30.22
CA GLY A 364 33.04 7.59 28.87
C GLY A 364 34.15 7.32 27.85
N LYS A 365 33.89 7.71 26.64
CA LYS A 365 34.83 7.74 25.51
C LYS A 365 34.67 9.06 24.75
N GLY A 366 35.78 9.58 24.25
CA GLY A 366 35.75 10.81 23.48
C GLY A 366 37.08 11.09 22.81
N GLY A 367 37.12 12.16 22.04
CA GLY A 367 38.32 12.63 21.36
C GLY A 367 38.02 13.89 20.57
N GLY A 368 38.97 14.36 19.81
CA GLY A 368 38.85 15.58 19.03
C GLY A 368 40.20 16.08 18.53
N SER A 369 40.28 17.37 18.34
CA SER A 369 41.49 18.11 17.97
C SER A 369 42.07 18.86 19.15
N ARG A 370 43.10 19.70 18.88
CA ARG A 370 43.61 20.64 19.85
C ARG A 370 42.54 21.63 20.32
N TYR A 371 41.75 22.16 19.39
CA TYR A 371 40.82 23.26 19.65
C TYR A 371 39.42 22.79 20.08
N SER A 372 39.03 21.56 19.76
CA SER A 372 37.69 21.05 20.06
C SER A 372 37.70 19.55 20.33
N ALA A 373 36.98 19.11 21.37
CA ALA A 373 36.82 17.72 21.71
C ALA A 373 35.37 17.43 22.12
N GLN A 374 34.91 16.25 21.76
CA GLN A 374 33.58 15.76 22.10
C GLN A 374 33.65 14.33 22.65
N GLY A 375 32.75 14.04 23.57
CA GLY A 375 32.68 12.72 24.16
C GLY A 375 31.33 12.44 24.79
N GLY A 376 31.21 11.23 25.30
CA GLY A 376 30.01 10.82 26.04
C GLY A 376 30.33 9.77 27.07
N GLY A 377 29.53 9.71 28.12
CA GLY A 377 29.67 8.79 29.23
C GLY A 377 28.36 8.44 29.91
N VAL A 378 28.45 7.82 31.06
CA VAL A 378 27.32 7.44 31.90
C VAL A 378 27.05 8.52 32.93
N ASN A 379 25.78 8.86 33.15
CA ASN A 379 25.38 9.76 34.22
C ASN A 379 25.43 9.00 35.57
N ASN A 380 26.61 9.00 36.15
CA ASN A 380 26.93 8.36 37.45
C ASN A 380 26.94 9.34 38.62
N GLY A 381 26.40 10.57 38.43
CA GLY A 381 26.38 11.62 39.46
C GLY A 381 27.69 12.37 39.66
N LYS A 382 28.71 12.18 38.77
CA LYS A 382 30.04 12.81 38.90
C LYS A 382 30.28 13.91 37.87
N SER A 383 29.22 14.49 37.34
CA SER A 383 29.28 15.56 36.32
C SER A 383 30.07 16.75 36.78
N ASP A 384 29.83 17.22 38.02
CA ASP A 384 30.51 18.38 38.61
C ASP A 384 32.01 18.08 38.86
N GLU A 385 32.33 16.90 39.37
CA GLU A 385 33.76 16.46 39.56
C GLU A 385 34.50 16.42 38.22
N PHE A 386 33.85 15.89 37.19
CA PHE A 386 34.43 15.80 35.84
C PHE A 386 34.74 17.17 35.26
N ILE A 387 33.73 18.08 35.28
CA ILE A 387 33.91 19.42 34.69
C ILE A 387 34.92 20.26 35.45
N GLU A 388 34.92 20.18 36.80
CA GLU A 388 35.89 20.89 37.64
C GLU A 388 37.33 20.41 37.40
N LYS A 389 37.58 19.10 37.34
CA LYS A 389 38.91 18.56 37.03
C LYS A 389 39.37 18.95 35.64
N SER A 390 38.48 18.94 34.69
CA SER A 390 38.77 19.36 33.29
C SER A 390 39.12 20.85 33.22
N CYS A 391 38.36 21.69 33.93
CA CYS A 391 38.71 23.13 34.05
C CYS A 391 40.04 23.35 34.71
N LYS A 392 40.34 22.70 35.84
CA LYS A 392 41.64 22.80 36.52
C LYS A 392 42.82 22.41 35.62
N MET A 393 42.66 21.37 34.82
CA MET A 393 43.67 20.95 33.86
C MET A 393 43.90 21.97 32.74
N PHE A 394 42.81 22.67 32.30
CA PHE A 394 42.92 23.78 31.34
C PHE A 394 43.66 24.99 31.97
N LEU A 395 43.29 25.35 33.22
CA LEU A 395 43.84 26.49 33.96
C LEU A 395 45.32 26.33 34.24
N ALA A 396 45.77 25.16 34.65
CA ALA A 396 47.18 24.85 34.96
C ALA A 396 48.15 25.10 33.80
N HIS A 397 47.66 25.34 32.59
CA HIS A 397 48.50 25.71 31.45
C HIS A 397 48.86 27.21 31.45
N PHE A 398 48.08 28.03 32.15
CA PHE A 398 48.23 29.48 32.17
C PHE A 398 48.79 30.02 33.47
N GLU A 399 48.97 29.16 34.49
CA GLU A 399 49.71 29.40 35.73
C GLU A 399 51.22 29.15 35.53
#